data_f1fd2c53b5aad402ee631b91695f04d2
#
_entry.id   f1fd2c53b5aad402ee631b91695f04d2
#
_cell.length_a   1.000
_cell.length_b   1.000
_cell.length_c   1.000
_cell.angle_alpha   90.00
_cell.angle_beta   90.00
_cell.angle_gamma   90.00
#
_symmetry.space_group_name_H-M   'P 1'
#
loop_
_entity.id
_entity.type
_entity.pdbx_description
1 polymer ?
#
loop_
_entity_poly.entity_id
_entity_poly.type
_entity_poly.pdbx_seq_one_letter_code
_entity_poly.pdbx_strand_id
1 'polypeptide(L)'
;MTPITFAHRGGRADAPENTLAAFRRALEVGATGLESDARLSADGEVVLVHGDAIRVGMRRAKVRALPAARLAELGVPRLADLYAALGSDFELSLDLKEPDVAGPVLAAARHAGAVDRLWLCAREVSDLVAARRADPAVRLVHSMGRRAYGDALEGHASALAKEGIAALNLREGEWSLGLVILAHRFGLLAFAWDAQEYRRIRAVLQMGVDGIYSDHVERLVAAVGEWGVATEDPGR
;
A
#
# COMPACT_ATOMS: atom_id res chain seq x y z
N MET A 1 4.15 -15.87 -10.47
CA MET A 1 2.99 -14.98 -10.14
C MET A 1 3.37 -13.57 -10.57
N THR A 2 2.49 -12.84 -11.25
CA THR A 2 2.75 -11.45 -11.64
C THR A 2 2.71 -10.56 -10.39
N PRO A 3 3.71 -9.70 -10.14
CA PRO A 3 3.72 -8.82 -8.98
C PRO A 3 2.56 -7.82 -8.99
N ILE A 4 2.05 -7.45 -7.80
CA ILE A 4 1.06 -6.40 -7.66
C ILE A 4 1.71 -5.05 -7.98
N THR A 5 1.09 -4.26 -8.84
CA THR A 5 1.54 -2.90 -9.20
C THR A 5 0.75 -1.88 -8.40
N PHE A 6 1.31 -1.43 -7.26
CA PHE A 6 0.66 -0.43 -6.42
C PHE A 6 0.97 0.99 -6.89
N ALA A 7 -0.06 1.73 -7.30
CA ALA A 7 0.05 3.16 -7.58
C ALA A 7 0.15 3.94 -6.26
N HIS A 8 1.37 4.35 -5.88
CA HIS A 8 1.63 5.08 -4.64
C HIS A 8 0.89 6.42 -4.63
N ARG A 9 -0.06 6.57 -3.71
CA ARG A 9 -1.00 7.71 -3.61
C ARG A 9 -1.72 8.04 -4.92
N GLY A 10 -2.00 7.00 -5.73
CA GLY A 10 -2.63 7.16 -7.04
C GLY A 10 -1.67 7.55 -8.18
N GLY A 11 -0.34 7.49 -7.99
CA GLY A 11 0.64 7.89 -9.00
C GLY A 11 0.98 9.37 -8.93
N ARG A 12 1.51 9.82 -7.80
CA ARG A 12 1.77 11.23 -7.47
C ARG A 12 2.81 11.92 -8.36
N ALA A 13 3.52 11.19 -9.22
CA ALA A 13 4.42 11.81 -10.19
C ALA A 13 3.65 12.50 -11.33
N ASP A 14 2.45 12.00 -11.66
CA ASP A 14 1.69 12.39 -12.84
C ASP A 14 0.33 13.02 -12.51
N ALA A 15 -0.11 12.94 -11.25
CA ALA A 15 -1.40 13.46 -10.80
C ALA A 15 -1.33 13.95 -9.34
N PRO A 16 -2.26 14.83 -8.90
CA PRO A 16 -2.36 15.22 -7.49
C PRO A 16 -2.61 13.99 -6.60
N GLU A 17 -1.71 13.81 -5.61
CA GLU A 17 -1.73 12.61 -4.74
C GLU A 17 -3.05 12.45 -3.98
N ASN A 18 -3.43 11.19 -3.74
CA ASN A 18 -4.60 10.81 -2.94
C ASN A 18 -5.93 11.41 -3.41
N THR A 19 -6.10 11.60 -4.73
CA THR A 19 -7.38 12.04 -5.32
C THR A 19 -8.10 10.92 -6.06
N LEU A 20 -9.43 10.96 -6.11
CA LEU A 20 -10.22 9.96 -6.86
C LEU A 20 -9.85 9.95 -8.36
N ALA A 21 -9.49 11.11 -8.92
CA ALA A 21 -9.04 11.20 -10.32
C ALA A 21 -7.69 10.49 -10.53
N ALA A 22 -6.74 10.64 -9.60
CA ALA A 22 -5.46 9.95 -9.66
C ALA A 22 -5.63 8.44 -9.54
N PHE A 23 -6.44 7.96 -8.60
CA PHE A 23 -6.73 6.55 -8.42
C PHE A 23 -7.41 5.93 -9.65
N ARG A 24 -8.41 6.63 -10.23
CA ARG A 24 -9.06 6.19 -11.47
C ARG A 24 -8.06 6.06 -12.61
N ARG A 25 -7.25 7.10 -12.85
CA ARG A 25 -6.22 7.08 -13.89
C ARG A 25 -5.24 5.93 -13.69
N ALA A 26 -4.82 5.66 -12.47
CA ALA A 26 -3.89 4.57 -12.18
C ALA A 26 -4.45 3.20 -12.61
N LEU A 27 -5.74 2.94 -12.31
CA LEU A 27 -6.41 1.69 -12.75
C LEU A 27 -6.60 1.65 -14.27
N GLU A 28 -6.96 2.77 -14.91
CA GLU A 28 -7.08 2.87 -16.37
C GLU A 28 -5.76 2.61 -17.10
N VAL A 29 -4.63 2.99 -16.51
CA VAL A 29 -3.28 2.69 -17.01
C VAL A 29 -2.92 1.21 -16.85
N GLY A 30 -3.63 0.47 -15.98
CA GLY A 30 -3.42 -0.96 -15.77
C GLY A 30 -2.72 -1.32 -14.45
N ALA A 31 -2.66 -0.40 -13.48
CA ALA A 31 -2.25 -0.77 -12.14
C ALA A 31 -3.23 -1.78 -11.54
N THR A 32 -2.71 -2.83 -10.91
CA THR A 32 -3.52 -3.87 -10.26
C THR A 32 -3.83 -3.55 -8.81
N GLY A 33 -3.21 -2.50 -8.27
CA GLY A 33 -3.40 -2.04 -6.90
C GLY A 33 -3.23 -0.54 -6.75
N LEU A 34 -3.88 -0.02 -5.73
CA LEU A 34 -3.77 1.37 -5.27
C LEU A 34 -3.11 1.39 -3.89
N GLU A 35 -2.38 2.45 -3.63
CA GLU A 35 -1.87 2.71 -2.28
C GLU A 35 -2.29 4.10 -1.83
N SER A 36 -2.56 4.23 -0.54
CA SER A 36 -2.90 5.49 0.11
C SER A 36 -2.63 5.46 1.62
N ASP A 37 -2.84 6.61 2.25
CA ASP A 37 -2.62 6.83 3.68
C ASP A 37 -3.96 7.07 4.38
N ALA A 38 -4.32 6.21 5.33
CA ALA A 38 -5.58 6.30 6.05
C ALA A 38 -5.46 7.14 7.34
N ARG A 39 -6.32 8.15 7.47
CA ARG A 39 -6.48 8.98 8.68
C ARG A 39 -7.97 9.12 9.03
N LEU A 40 -8.23 9.65 10.21
CA LEU A 40 -9.59 9.98 10.65
C LEU A 40 -9.86 11.48 10.55
N SER A 41 -11.06 11.82 10.10
CA SER A 41 -11.64 13.15 10.22
C SER A 41 -12.16 13.41 11.65
N ALA A 42 -12.62 14.63 11.93
CA ALA A 42 -13.20 15.00 13.22
C ALA A 42 -14.47 14.22 13.58
N ASP A 43 -15.22 13.78 12.57
CA ASP A 43 -16.46 13.01 12.67
C ASP A 43 -16.23 11.48 12.52
N GLY A 44 -14.95 11.03 12.54
CA GLY A 44 -14.59 9.62 12.57
C GLY A 44 -14.62 8.90 11.21
N GLU A 45 -14.79 9.63 10.11
CA GLU A 45 -14.71 9.08 8.75
C GLU A 45 -13.25 8.82 8.33
N VAL A 46 -13.02 7.71 7.62
CA VAL A 46 -11.70 7.43 7.04
C VAL A 46 -11.48 8.30 5.82
N VAL A 47 -10.42 9.10 5.86
CA VAL A 47 -10.00 9.98 4.76
C VAL A 47 -8.62 9.59 4.25
N LEU A 48 -8.38 9.80 2.95
CA LEU A 48 -7.17 9.38 2.26
C LEU A 48 -6.23 10.59 2.10
N VAL A 49 -5.24 10.69 2.99
CA VAL A 49 -4.28 11.81 2.99
C VAL A 49 -3.01 11.47 3.77
N HIS A 50 -1.86 11.78 3.20
CA HIS A 50 -0.57 11.48 3.84
C HIS A 50 -0.27 12.36 5.08
N GLY A 51 -0.41 13.66 4.94
CA GLY A 51 -0.08 14.62 6.00
C GLY A 51 -1.08 14.58 7.16
N ASP A 52 -0.62 14.88 8.38
CA ASP A 52 -1.49 15.06 9.54
C ASP A 52 -2.23 16.41 9.53
N ALA A 53 -1.80 17.34 8.65
CA ALA A 53 -2.38 18.67 8.48
C ALA A 53 -2.40 19.08 7.01
N ILE A 54 -3.46 19.74 6.60
CA ILE A 54 -3.69 20.24 5.25
C ILE A 54 -3.77 21.77 5.23
N ARG A 55 -3.63 22.35 4.03
CA ARG A 55 -3.74 23.79 3.85
C ARG A 55 -5.21 24.20 3.77
N VAL A 56 -5.61 25.18 4.59
CA VAL A 56 -6.94 25.80 4.58
C VAL A 56 -6.77 27.31 4.43
N GLY A 57 -6.86 27.79 3.22
CA GLY A 57 -6.50 29.17 2.88
C GLY A 57 -5.03 29.45 3.18
N MET A 58 -4.73 30.41 4.06
CA MET A 58 -3.36 30.81 4.45
C MET A 58 -2.82 30.01 5.65
N ARG A 59 -3.62 29.14 6.28
CA ARG A 59 -3.24 28.40 7.49
C ARG A 59 -3.17 26.90 7.22
N ARG A 60 -2.59 26.16 8.15
CA ARG A 60 -2.68 24.70 8.19
C ARG A 60 -3.64 24.29 9.31
N ALA A 61 -4.48 23.29 9.04
CA ALA A 61 -5.34 22.68 10.03
C ALA A 61 -5.07 21.18 10.09
N LYS A 62 -5.13 20.60 11.28
CA LYS A 62 -5.00 19.14 11.42
C LYS A 62 -6.20 18.47 10.76
N VAL A 63 -5.96 17.36 10.04
CA VAL A 63 -6.99 16.54 9.40
C VAL A 63 -8.05 16.14 10.42
N ARG A 64 -7.63 15.66 11.58
CA ARG A 64 -8.50 15.22 12.68
C ARG A 64 -9.34 16.33 13.35
N ALA A 65 -9.08 17.59 13.02
CA ALA A 65 -9.86 18.73 13.51
C ALA A 65 -10.95 19.19 12.52
N LEU A 66 -11.02 18.59 11.32
CA LEU A 66 -11.95 18.95 10.28
C LEU A 66 -12.94 17.81 10.00
N PRO A 67 -14.24 18.08 9.83
CA PRO A 67 -15.20 17.06 9.42
C PRO A 67 -14.92 16.61 7.97
N ALA A 68 -15.29 15.37 7.65
CA ALA A 68 -15.03 14.76 6.34
C ALA A 68 -15.63 15.59 5.18
N ALA A 69 -16.79 16.18 5.35
CA ALA A 69 -17.39 17.07 4.35
C ALA A 69 -16.49 18.26 4.02
N ARG A 70 -15.85 18.87 5.03
CA ARG A 70 -14.90 19.97 4.81
C ARG A 70 -13.62 19.50 4.14
N LEU A 71 -13.13 18.32 4.48
CA LEU A 71 -11.98 17.70 3.86
C LEU A 71 -12.22 17.39 2.37
N ALA A 72 -13.43 16.92 2.04
CA ALA A 72 -13.85 16.69 0.65
C ALA A 72 -13.85 17.96 -0.20
N GLU A 73 -14.34 19.10 0.33
CA GLU A 73 -14.25 20.41 -0.33
C GLU A 73 -12.79 20.85 -0.61
N LEU A 74 -11.84 20.35 0.18
CA LEU A 74 -10.40 20.61 0.03
C LEU A 74 -9.68 19.55 -0.82
N GLY A 75 -10.45 18.65 -1.46
CA GLY A 75 -9.91 17.62 -2.36
C GLY A 75 -9.42 16.34 -1.67
N VAL A 76 -9.71 16.16 -0.38
CA VAL A 76 -9.36 14.94 0.36
C VAL A 76 -10.56 13.99 0.37
N PRO A 77 -10.51 12.86 -0.36
CA PRO A 77 -11.63 11.92 -0.44
C PRO A 77 -11.72 11.05 0.81
N ARG A 78 -12.93 10.53 1.08
CA ARG A 78 -13.12 9.44 2.03
C ARG A 78 -12.80 8.10 1.37
N LEU A 79 -12.45 7.09 2.17
CA LEU A 79 -12.32 5.71 1.70
C LEU A 79 -13.63 5.18 1.09
N ALA A 80 -14.77 5.54 1.68
CA ALA A 80 -16.08 5.20 1.14
C ALA A 80 -16.31 5.78 -0.27
N ASP A 81 -15.84 7.01 -0.52
CA ASP A 81 -15.93 7.65 -1.84
C ASP A 81 -15.05 6.95 -2.88
N LEU A 82 -13.87 6.43 -2.47
CA LEU A 82 -13.01 5.62 -3.33
C LEU A 82 -13.77 4.38 -3.82
N TYR A 83 -14.30 3.57 -2.91
CA TYR A 83 -15.05 2.36 -3.26
C TYR A 83 -16.33 2.66 -4.05
N ALA A 84 -17.05 3.71 -3.70
CA ALA A 84 -18.24 4.12 -4.45
C ALA A 84 -17.94 4.54 -5.89
N ALA A 85 -16.79 5.20 -6.12
CA ALA A 85 -16.40 5.71 -7.43
C ALA A 85 -15.72 4.69 -8.34
N LEU A 86 -14.99 3.71 -7.77
CA LEU A 86 -14.11 2.80 -8.51
C LEU A 86 -14.46 1.33 -8.34
N GLY A 87 -15.41 0.98 -7.46
CA GLY A 87 -15.68 -0.40 -7.09
C GLY A 87 -14.59 -0.98 -6.17
N SER A 88 -14.46 -2.30 -6.16
CA SER A 88 -13.55 -3.02 -5.27
C SER A 88 -12.69 -4.07 -5.98
N ASP A 89 -12.63 -4.04 -7.32
CA ASP A 89 -11.89 -5.04 -8.11
C ASP A 89 -10.41 -4.63 -8.34
N PHE A 90 -9.72 -4.29 -7.23
CA PHE A 90 -8.30 -3.96 -7.20
C PHE A 90 -7.73 -4.22 -5.80
N GLU A 91 -6.43 -4.46 -5.71
CA GLU A 91 -5.74 -4.54 -4.42
C GLU A 91 -5.61 -3.13 -3.82
N LEU A 92 -5.94 -2.96 -2.53
CA LEU A 92 -5.80 -1.67 -1.86
C LEU A 92 -4.84 -1.78 -0.67
N SER A 93 -3.72 -1.07 -0.73
CA SER A 93 -2.77 -0.96 0.38
C SER A 93 -2.99 0.35 1.12
N LEU A 94 -3.26 0.29 2.42
CA LEU A 94 -3.48 1.47 3.26
C LEU A 94 -2.47 1.53 4.41
N ASP A 95 -1.65 2.57 4.40
CA ASP A 95 -0.81 2.93 5.54
C ASP A 95 -1.67 3.46 6.69
N LEU A 96 -1.65 2.78 7.82
CA LEU A 96 -2.32 3.21 9.05
C LEU A 96 -1.51 4.35 9.69
N LYS A 97 -1.99 5.58 9.58
CA LYS A 97 -1.28 6.76 10.12
C LYS A 97 -1.66 7.07 11.57
N GLU A 98 -2.64 6.36 12.11
CA GLU A 98 -3.17 6.55 13.47
C GLU A 98 -3.59 5.18 14.03
N PRO A 99 -3.38 4.92 15.34
CA PRO A 99 -3.64 3.59 15.91
C PRO A 99 -5.12 3.17 15.85
N ASP A 100 -6.05 4.15 15.91
CA ASP A 100 -7.49 3.94 15.97
C ASP A 100 -8.18 3.91 14.58
N VAL A 101 -7.41 4.06 13.48
CA VAL A 101 -7.98 4.11 12.12
C VAL A 101 -8.33 2.72 11.56
N ALA A 102 -7.70 1.65 12.06
CA ALA A 102 -7.88 0.30 11.50
C ALA A 102 -9.33 -0.21 11.56
N GLY A 103 -10.03 0.01 12.67
CA GLY A 103 -11.44 -0.38 12.82
C GLY A 103 -12.36 0.27 11.79
N PRO A 104 -12.39 1.61 11.66
CA PRO A 104 -13.13 2.31 10.62
C PRO A 104 -12.75 1.90 9.19
N VAL A 105 -11.47 1.66 8.89
CA VAL A 105 -11.01 1.14 7.58
C VAL A 105 -11.64 -0.22 7.29
N LEU A 106 -11.58 -1.15 8.23
CA LEU A 106 -12.19 -2.48 8.09
C LEU A 106 -13.71 -2.40 7.91
N ALA A 107 -14.39 -1.48 8.61
CA ALA A 107 -15.82 -1.27 8.46
C ALA A 107 -16.17 -0.79 7.04
N ALA A 108 -15.43 0.17 6.49
CA ALA A 108 -15.60 0.65 5.12
C ALA A 108 -15.32 -0.44 4.08
N ALA A 109 -14.26 -1.23 4.25
CA ALA A 109 -13.91 -2.33 3.35
C ALA A 109 -14.95 -3.46 3.39
N ARG A 110 -15.51 -3.80 4.56
CA ARG A 110 -16.61 -4.77 4.69
C ARG A 110 -17.85 -4.30 3.96
N HIS A 111 -18.19 -3.02 4.09
CA HIS A 111 -19.35 -2.43 3.39
C HIS A 111 -19.19 -2.54 1.86
N ALA A 112 -17.97 -2.40 1.38
CA ALA A 112 -17.63 -2.54 -0.04
C ALA A 112 -17.40 -4.00 -0.50
N GLY A 113 -17.42 -4.99 0.40
CA GLY A 113 -17.09 -6.38 0.08
C GLY A 113 -15.63 -6.59 -0.35
N ALA A 114 -14.70 -5.78 0.16
CA ALA A 114 -13.32 -5.66 -0.32
C ALA A 114 -12.24 -6.07 0.71
N VAL A 115 -12.59 -6.71 1.81
CA VAL A 115 -11.63 -7.01 2.89
C VAL A 115 -10.53 -7.97 2.44
N ASP A 116 -10.84 -8.92 1.58
CA ASP A 116 -9.91 -9.90 1.03
C ASP A 116 -8.87 -9.30 0.06
N ARG A 117 -9.10 -8.07 -0.42
CA ARG A 117 -8.18 -7.29 -1.26
C ARG A 117 -7.55 -6.11 -0.52
N LEU A 118 -7.81 -6.00 0.80
CA LEU A 118 -7.26 -4.95 1.64
C LEU A 118 -5.95 -5.38 2.30
N TRP A 119 -4.93 -4.56 2.14
CA TRP A 119 -3.62 -4.67 2.78
C TRP A 119 -3.46 -3.54 3.77
N LEU A 120 -3.40 -3.84 5.06
CA LEU A 120 -3.13 -2.85 6.09
C LEU A 120 -1.64 -2.81 6.38
N CYS A 121 -1.05 -1.65 6.18
CA CYS A 121 0.37 -1.41 6.31
C CYS A 121 0.65 -0.58 7.57
N ALA A 122 1.55 -1.04 8.43
CA ALA A 122 1.99 -0.30 9.61
C ALA A 122 3.43 -0.67 10.00
N ARG A 123 4.03 0.21 10.84
CA ARG A 123 5.36 -0.03 11.43
C ARG A 123 5.28 -0.88 12.68
N GLU A 124 4.21 -0.70 13.47
CA GLU A 124 4.02 -1.42 14.73
C GLU A 124 3.23 -2.71 14.46
N VAL A 125 3.83 -3.84 14.79
CA VAL A 125 3.20 -5.17 14.62
C VAL A 125 1.94 -5.29 15.46
N SER A 126 1.90 -4.64 16.64
CA SER A 126 0.73 -4.63 17.52
C SER A 126 -0.53 -4.08 16.86
N ASP A 127 -0.39 -3.02 16.02
CA ASP A 127 -1.52 -2.41 15.31
C ASP A 127 -2.07 -3.36 14.23
N LEU A 128 -1.16 -4.07 13.54
CA LEU A 128 -1.52 -5.08 12.54
C LEU A 128 -2.23 -6.28 13.17
N VAL A 129 -1.71 -6.80 14.29
CA VAL A 129 -2.33 -7.92 15.02
C VAL A 129 -3.70 -7.55 15.54
N ALA A 130 -3.89 -6.32 16.02
CA ALA A 130 -5.21 -5.82 16.44
C ALA A 130 -6.21 -5.81 15.27
N ALA A 131 -5.79 -5.37 14.09
CA ALA A 131 -6.62 -5.41 12.87
C ALA A 131 -7.00 -6.84 12.46
N ARG A 132 -6.05 -7.80 12.51
CA ARG A 132 -6.29 -9.22 12.22
C ARG A 132 -7.32 -9.83 13.16
N ARG A 133 -7.28 -9.49 14.44
CA ARG A 133 -8.27 -9.98 15.42
C ARG A 133 -9.67 -9.45 15.11
N ALA A 134 -9.77 -8.25 14.56
CA ALA A 134 -11.05 -7.66 14.16
C ALA A 134 -11.61 -8.26 12.87
N ASP A 135 -10.72 -8.67 11.93
CA ASP A 135 -11.11 -9.36 10.69
C ASP A 135 -10.00 -10.30 10.20
N PRO A 136 -10.21 -11.63 10.20
CA PRO A 136 -9.21 -12.59 9.77
C PRO A 136 -8.90 -12.57 8.25
N ALA A 137 -9.76 -11.97 7.42
CA ALA A 137 -9.58 -11.93 5.96
C ALA A 137 -8.60 -10.83 5.54
N VAL A 138 -8.37 -9.80 6.39
CA VAL A 138 -7.46 -8.70 6.06
C VAL A 138 -6.01 -9.17 5.92
N ARG A 139 -5.32 -8.65 4.95
CA ARG A 139 -3.90 -8.91 4.73
C ARG A 139 -3.06 -7.85 5.43
N LEU A 140 -2.00 -8.27 6.09
CA LEU A 140 -1.17 -7.42 6.94
C LEU A 140 0.22 -7.25 6.32
N VAL A 141 0.68 -6.00 6.26
CA VAL A 141 1.98 -5.63 5.70
C VAL A 141 2.81 -4.93 6.78
N HIS A 142 3.93 -5.52 7.15
CA HIS A 142 4.87 -4.85 8.05
C HIS A 142 5.84 -3.98 7.24
N SER A 143 5.76 -2.67 7.43
CA SER A 143 6.56 -1.68 6.69
C SER A 143 7.59 -1.02 7.60
N MET A 144 8.85 -1.41 7.45
CA MET A 144 9.95 -0.86 8.24
C MET A 144 11.26 -0.89 7.43
N GLY A 145 12.18 0.05 7.67
CA GLY A 145 13.51 0.00 7.06
C GLY A 145 14.35 -1.15 7.60
N ARG A 146 15.18 -1.77 6.75
CA ARG A 146 16.04 -2.92 7.07
C ARG A 146 16.90 -2.71 8.31
N ARG A 147 17.36 -1.49 8.55
CA ARG A 147 18.18 -1.16 9.74
C ARG A 147 17.50 -1.48 11.06
N ALA A 148 16.18 -1.49 11.11
CA ALA A 148 15.43 -1.84 12.31
C ALA A 148 15.51 -3.33 12.68
N TYR A 149 15.87 -4.18 11.72
CA TYR A 149 15.99 -5.64 11.92
C TYR A 149 17.39 -6.07 12.34
N GLY A 150 18.42 -5.23 12.16
CA GLY A 150 19.82 -5.57 12.46
C GLY A 150 20.25 -6.86 11.74
N ASP A 151 21.02 -7.69 12.46
CA ASP A 151 21.50 -8.99 11.97
C ASP A 151 20.48 -10.13 12.22
N ALA A 152 19.32 -9.83 12.86
CA ALA A 152 18.33 -10.83 13.28
C ALA A 152 17.19 -11.03 12.25
N LEU A 153 17.45 -10.84 10.96
CA LEU A 153 16.43 -10.90 9.89
C LEU A 153 15.63 -12.21 9.88
N GLU A 154 16.27 -13.35 10.07
CA GLU A 154 15.59 -14.65 10.09
C GLU A 154 14.65 -14.79 11.30
N GLY A 155 15.11 -14.41 12.49
CA GLY A 155 14.29 -14.38 13.68
C GLY A 155 13.09 -13.44 13.56
N HIS A 156 13.30 -12.28 12.94
CA HIS A 156 12.24 -11.31 12.69
C HIS A 156 11.20 -11.83 11.69
N ALA A 157 11.63 -12.38 10.56
CA ALA A 157 10.72 -12.98 9.57
C ALA A 157 9.90 -14.13 10.19
N SER A 158 10.53 -14.98 11.01
CA SER A 158 9.84 -16.01 11.76
C SER A 158 8.78 -15.45 12.73
N ALA A 159 9.10 -14.36 13.44
CA ALA A 159 8.15 -13.71 14.35
C ALA A 159 6.96 -13.11 13.59
N LEU A 160 7.19 -12.41 12.50
CA LEU A 160 6.14 -11.84 11.66
C LEU A 160 5.20 -12.92 11.12
N ALA A 161 5.75 -14.03 10.61
CA ALA A 161 4.96 -15.16 10.11
C ALA A 161 4.06 -15.77 11.19
N LYS A 162 4.56 -15.90 12.44
CA LYS A 162 3.77 -16.40 13.58
C LYS A 162 2.60 -15.47 13.92
N GLU A 163 2.77 -14.16 13.76
CA GLU A 163 1.71 -13.17 13.97
C GLU A 163 0.76 -13.08 12.76
N GLY A 164 0.98 -13.88 11.72
CA GLY A 164 0.13 -13.91 10.53
C GLY A 164 0.30 -12.69 9.62
N ILE A 165 1.45 -12.02 9.69
CA ILE A 165 1.79 -10.97 8.71
C ILE A 165 1.92 -11.64 7.34
N ALA A 166 1.34 -11.01 6.31
CA ALA A 166 1.32 -11.55 4.95
C ALA A 166 2.50 -11.05 4.11
N ALA A 167 2.99 -9.83 4.36
CA ALA A 167 4.06 -9.25 3.57
C ALA A 167 5.02 -8.41 4.41
N LEU A 168 6.28 -8.40 3.97
CA LEU A 168 7.33 -7.49 4.43
C LEU A 168 7.54 -6.41 3.36
N ASN A 169 7.43 -5.13 3.75
CA ASN A 169 7.58 -4.00 2.84
C ASN A 169 8.84 -3.21 3.17
N LEU A 170 9.85 -3.24 2.27
CA LEU A 170 11.10 -2.52 2.40
C LEU A 170 11.30 -1.55 1.23
N ARG A 171 12.17 -0.57 1.43
CA ARG A 171 12.61 0.29 0.34
C ARG A 171 13.30 -0.56 -0.75
N GLU A 172 13.12 -0.20 -2.02
CA GLU A 172 13.60 -0.96 -3.17
C GLU A 172 15.10 -1.31 -3.09
N GLY A 173 15.92 -0.38 -2.61
CA GLY A 173 17.38 -0.57 -2.46
C GLY A 173 17.80 -1.40 -1.25
N GLU A 174 16.89 -1.77 -0.37
CA GLU A 174 17.14 -2.62 0.80
C GLU A 174 16.92 -4.11 0.51
N TRP A 175 16.30 -4.45 -0.61
CA TRP A 175 16.10 -5.82 -1.05
C TRP A 175 17.35 -6.43 -1.66
N SER A 176 17.50 -7.73 -1.52
CA SER A 176 18.43 -8.59 -2.23
C SER A 176 17.74 -9.92 -2.53
N LEU A 177 18.22 -10.66 -3.53
CA LEU A 177 17.68 -12.00 -3.84
C LEU A 177 17.64 -12.91 -2.60
N GLY A 178 18.71 -12.90 -1.79
CA GLY A 178 18.76 -13.68 -0.55
C GLY A 178 17.69 -13.29 0.47
N LEU A 179 17.36 -12.00 0.55
CA LEU A 179 16.31 -11.51 1.47
C LEU A 179 14.90 -11.84 0.96
N VAL A 180 14.66 -11.79 -0.34
CA VAL A 180 13.39 -12.25 -0.94
C VAL A 180 13.18 -13.74 -0.68
N ILE A 181 14.21 -14.57 -0.93
CA ILE A 181 14.17 -16.01 -0.66
C ILE A 181 13.91 -16.27 0.82
N LEU A 182 14.53 -15.49 1.72
CA LEU A 182 14.30 -15.61 3.16
C LEU A 182 12.84 -15.29 3.52
N ALA A 183 12.29 -14.18 3.01
CA ALA A 183 10.88 -13.82 3.23
C ALA A 183 9.95 -14.94 2.77
N HIS A 184 10.12 -15.43 1.55
CA HIS A 184 9.32 -16.53 0.97
C HIS A 184 9.45 -17.83 1.78
N ARG A 185 10.63 -18.15 2.32
CA ARG A 185 10.83 -19.34 3.18
C ARG A 185 9.93 -19.31 4.42
N PHE A 186 9.62 -18.12 4.92
CA PHE A 186 8.69 -17.95 6.05
C PHE A 186 7.24 -17.67 5.62
N GLY A 187 6.92 -17.78 4.33
CA GLY A 187 5.60 -17.51 3.79
C GLY A 187 5.21 -16.04 3.74
N LEU A 188 6.19 -15.13 3.86
CA LEU A 188 5.99 -13.70 3.71
C LEU A 188 6.18 -13.28 2.26
N LEU A 189 5.28 -12.48 1.72
CA LEU A 189 5.49 -11.79 0.45
C LEU A 189 6.52 -10.66 0.61
N ALA A 190 7.26 -10.38 -0.46
CA ALA A 190 8.24 -9.31 -0.52
C ALA A 190 7.67 -8.12 -1.29
N PHE A 191 7.43 -7.00 -0.62
CA PHE A 191 6.96 -5.77 -1.25
C PHE A 191 8.07 -4.72 -1.26
N ALA A 192 8.21 -4.00 -2.38
CA ALA A 192 9.24 -2.99 -2.57
C ALA A 192 8.62 -1.61 -2.79
N TRP A 193 8.89 -0.66 -1.89
CA TRP A 193 8.45 0.72 -2.04
C TRP A 193 9.57 1.63 -2.58
N ASP A 194 9.21 2.79 -3.14
CA ASP A 194 10.09 3.82 -3.72
C ASP A 194 10.83 3.35 -4.99
N ALA A 195 10.26 2.42 -5.75
CA ALA A 195 10.82 1.96 -7.02
C ALA A 195 10.41 2.91 -8.16
N GLN A 196 11.15 4.00 -8.36
CA GLN A 196 10.77 5.08 -9.28
C GLN A 196 11.41 4.96 -10.67
N GLU A 197 12.63 4.42 -10.74
CA GLU A 197 13.38 4.29 -11.97
C GLU A 197 13.14 2.93 -12.64
N TYR A 198 12.98 2.89 -13.97
CA TYR A 198 12.77 1.66 -14.72
C TYR A 198 13.79 0.56 -14.37
N ARG A 199 15.09 0.93 -14.29
CA ARG A 199 16.16 0.00 -13.89
C ARG A 199 15.98 -0.56 -12.47
N ARG A 200 15.43 0.25 -11.54
CA ARG A 200 15.17 -0.17 -10.16
C ARG A 200 13.98 -1.12 -10.09
N ILE A 201 12.91 -0.80 -10.81
CA ILE A 201 11.76 -1.70 -10.95
C ILE A 201 12.21 -3.04 -11.51
N ARG A 202 13.00 -3.06 -12.59
CA ARG A 202 13.52 -4.31 -13.15
C ARG A 202 14.43 -5.06 -12.19
N ALA A 203 15.26 -4.36 -11.42
CA ALA A 203 16.14 -5.00 -10.44
C ALA A 203 15.34 -5.75 -9.36
N VAL A 204 14.27 -5.15 -8.80
CA VAL A 204 13.45 -5.84 -7.79
C VAL A 204 12.61 -6.96 -8.41
N LEU A 205 12.13 -6.82 -9.67
CA LEU A 205 11.49 -7.90 -10.42
C LEU A 205 12.42 -9.12 -10.56
N GLN A 206 13.71 -8.90 -10.90
CA GLN A 206 14.72 -9.96 -10.99
C GLN A 206 15.00 -10.65 -9.65
N MET A 207 14.79 -9.97 -8.54
CA MET A 207 14.88 -10.55 -7.20
C MET A 207 13.65 -11.38 -6.83
N GLY A 208 12.53 -11.26 -7.58
CA GLY A 208 11.30 -12.01 -7.33
C GLY A 208 10.38 -11.37 -6.30
N VAL A 209 10.34 -10.03 -6.19
CA VAL A 209 9.37 -9.35 -5.31
C VAL A 209 7.94 -9.56 -5.80
N ASP A 210 6.98 -9.56 -4.87
CA ASP A 210 5.57 -9.89 -5.10
C ASP A 210 4.69 -8.64 -5.26
N GLY A 211 5.19 -7.46 -4.87
CA GLY A 211 4.49 -6.19 -5.03
C GLY A 211 5.45 -5.01 -5.09
N ILE A 212 5.10 -4.01 -5.88
CA ILE A 212 5.95 -2.83 -6.10
C ILE A 212 5.11 -1.56 -6.00
N TYR A 213 5.58 -0.60 -5.21
CA TYR A 213 4.98 0.73 -5.07
C TYR A 213 5.80 1.76 -5.84
N SER A 214 5.13 2.50 -6.73
CA SER A 214 5.76 3.56 -7.51
C SER A 214 4.87 4.79 -7.66
N ASP A 215 5.50 5.96 -7.71
CA ASP A 215 4.87 7.23 -8.08
C ASP A 215 4.59 7.31 -9.60
N HIS A 216 5.39 6.57 -10.40
CA HIS A 216 5.34 6.53 -11.86
C HIS A 216 4.59 5.28 -12.36
N VAL A 217 3.26 5.35 -12.41
CA VAL A 217 2.38 4.20 -12.67
C VAL A 217 2.60 3.61 -14.06
N GLU A 218 2.66 4.43 -15.11
CA GLU A 218 2.88 3.97 -16.50
C GLU A 218 4.19 3.19 -16.62
N ARG A 219 5.25 3.71 -16.01
CA ARG A 219 6.57 3.06 -15.99
C ARG A 219 6.54 1.73 -15.26
N LEU A 220 5.84 1.67 -14.13
CA LEU A 220 5.70 0.44 -13.34
C LEU A 220 4.95 -0.63 -14.14
N VAL A 221 3.79 -0.28 -14.68
CA VAL A 221 2.94 -1.20 -15.46
C VAL A 221 3.68 -1.72 -16.70
N ALA A 222 4.37 -0.83 -17.44
CA ALA A 222 5.16 -1.22 -18.61
C ALA A 222 6.29 -2.21 -18.22
N ALA A 223 7.04 -1.92 -17.16
CA ALA A 223 8.14 -2.78 -16.72
C ALA A 223 7.67 -4.17 -16.27
N VAL A 224 6.52 -4.26 -15.57
CA VAL A 224 5.93 -5.53 -15.15
C VAL A 224 5.35 -6.31 -16.34
N GLY A 225 4.71 -5.61 -17.30
CA GLY A 225 4.18 -6.24 -18.52
C GLY A 225 5.30 -6.87 -19.37
N GLU A 226 6.39 -6.15 -19.59
CA GLU A 226 7.55 -6.70 -20.31
C GLU A 226 8.21 -7.87 -19.57
N TRP A 227 8.24 -7.84 -18.23
CA TRP A 227 8.76 -8.92 -17.40
C TRP A 227 7.92 -10.20 -17.54
N GLY A 228 6.59 -10.08 -17.53
CA GLY A 228 5.66 -11.20 -17.71
C GLY A 228 5.88 -11.92 -19.05
N VAL A 229 5.97 -11.17 -20.13
CA VAL A 229 6.24 -11.75 -21.48
C VAL A 229 7.58 -12.47 -21.53
N ALA A 230 8.63 -11.91 -20.93
CA ALA A 230 9.97 -12.51 -20.93
C ALA A 230 10.06 -13.81 -20.10
N THR A 231 9.18 -13.99 -19.11
CA THR A 231 9.18 -15.21 -18.27
C THR A 231 8.25 -16.32 -18.82
N GLU A 232 7.31 -15.98 -19.68
CA GLU A 232 6.41 -16.94 -20.36
C GLU A 232 7.03 -17.55 -21.64
N ASP A 233 8.03 -16.90 -22.24
CA ASP A 233 8.77 -17.40 -23.41
C ASP A 233 10.29 -17.57 -23.10
N PRO A 234 10.68 -18.65 -22.39
CA PRO A 234 12.09 -18.89 -22.04
C PRO A 234 12.94 -19.35 -23.25
N GLY A 235 12.41 -19.31 -24.47
CA GLY A 235 13.04 -19.80 -25.72
C GLY A 235 13.52 -18.72 -26.69
N ARG A 236 13.55 -17.44 -26.31
CA ARG A 236 14.16 -16.38 -27.14
C ARG A 236 15.44 -15.81 -26.56
#